data_1558953b8dfe5bb674c7df50d69f3c2a
#
_entry.id   1558953b8dfe5bb674c7df50d69f3c2a
#
_cell.length_a   1.000
_cell.length_b   1.000
_cell.length_c   1.000
_cell.angle_alpha   90.00
_cell.angle_beta   90.00
_cell.angle_gamma   90.00
#
_symmetry.space_group_name_H-M   'P 1'
#
loop_
_entity.id
_entity.type
_entity.pdbx_description
1 polymer ?
#
loop_
_entity_poly.entity_id
_entity_poly.type
_entity_poly.pdbx_seq_one_letter_code
_entity_poly.pdbx_strand_id
1 'polypeptide(L)'
;MASMRDIKRRKSSVQSTQQITKAMKLVSTVKLQRAKGRAEKSKTYFSCMYDTVASMLSKAGTVNHPFLMAGESTKKAVIVITANRGLAGGYNSNIVKLIKNSDFKKEDLLLYTIGTKGRDALARLGYTIAADYSEVIDEPMYSDAMEISKKLLEEFAAGRIGEIYVAYT
;
A
#
# COMPACT_ATOMS: atom_id res chain seq x y z
N MET A 1 -17.91 -40.18 24.17
CA MET A 1 -19.02 -39.17 24.29
C MET A 1 -18.49 -37.95 24.98
N ALA A 2 -18.75 -36.74 24.45
CA ALA A 2 -18.30 -35.50 25.08
C ALA A 2 -19.07 -35.32 26.41
N SER A 3 -18.35 -35.04 27.51
CA SER A 3 -18.93 -34.78 28.81
C SER A 3 -19.74 -33.45 28.77
N MET A 4 -20.83 -33.39 29.56
CA MET A 4 -21.60 -32.15 29.75
C MET A 4 -20.70 -30.99 30.20
N ARG A 5 -19.64 -31.29 30.94
CA ARG A 5 -18.63 -30.33 31.35
C ARG A 5 -17.84 -29.74 30.15
N ASP A 6 -17.49 -30.57 29.17
CA ASP A 6 -16.81 -30.18 27.95
C ASP A 6 -17.68 -29.29 27.05
N ILE A 7 -18.97 -29.63 26.94
CA ILE A 7 -19.96 -28.84 26.19
C ILE A 7 -20.11 -27.45 26.82
N LYS A 8 -20.22 -27.36 28.14
CA LYS A 8 -20.34 -26.10 28.88
C LYS A 8 -19.08 -25.22 28.68
N ARG A 9 -17.90 -25.82 28.76
CA ARG A 9 -16.61 -25.14 28.52
C ARG A 9 -16.51 -24.62 27.08
N ARG A 10 -16.90 -25.42 26.10
CA ARG A 10 -16.96 -25.03 24.68
C ARG A 10 -17.92 -23.85 24.46
N LYS A 11 -19.12 -23.92 25.01
CA LYS A 11 -20.11 -22.84 24.93
C LYS A 11 -19.53 -21.52 25.47
N SER A 12 -18.93 -21.55 26.65
CA SER A 12 -18.31 -20.36 27.24
C SER A 12 -17.18 -19.78 26.37
N SER A 13 -16.32 -20.65 25.83
CA SER A 13 -15.24 -20.24 24.93
C SER A 13 -15.78 -19.58 23.64
N VAL A 14 -16.82 -20.15 23.02
CA VAL A 14 -17.45 -19.60 21.81
C VAL A 14 -18.11 -18.26 22.12
N GLN A 15 -18.79 -18.11 23.26
CA GLN A 15 -19.40 -16.84 23.66
C GLN A 15 -18.35 -15.74 23.88
N SER A 16 -17.22 -16.07 24.53
CA SER A 16 -16.11 -15.13 24.72
C SER A 16 -15.54 -14.69 23.36
N THR A 17 -15.26 -15.64 22.45
CA THR A 17 -14.77 -15.36 21.10
C THR A 17 -15.75 -14.46 20.32
N GLN A 18 -17.05 -14.70 20.45
CA GLN A 18 -18.09 -13.87 19.82
C GLN A 18 -18.06 -12.42 20.31
N GLN A 19 -17.89 -12.21 21.63
CA GLN A 19 -17.79 -10.87 22.20
C GLN A 19 -16.56 -10.12 21.70
N ILE A 20 -15.40 -10.81 21.66
CA ILE A 20 -14.15 -10.25 21.12
C ILE A 20 -14.34 -9.85 19.65
N THR A 21 -14.92 -10.72 18.85
CA THR A 21 -15.16 -10.44 17.42
C THR A 21 -16.09 -9.27 17.19
N LYS A 22 -17.15 -9.14 18.02
CA LYS A 22 -18.05 -7.97 17.98
C LYS A 22 -17.31 -6.68 18.32
N ALA A 23 -16.47 -6.68 19.36
CA ALA A 23 -15.67 -5.52 19.74
C ALA A 23 -14.68 -5.14 18.60
N MET A 24 -13.98 -6.12 18.03
CA MET A 24 -13.09 -5.89 16.88
C MET A 24 -13.83 -5.30 15.67
N LYS A 25 -15.03 -5.79 15.38
CA LYS A 25 -15.87 -5.24 14.30
C LYS A 25 -16.19 -3.75 14.53
N LEU A 26 -16.59 -3.37 15.73
CA LEU A 26 -16.89 -1.97 16.07
C LEU A 26 -15.67 -1.07 15.88
N VAL A 27 -14.52 -1.46 16.44
CA VAL A 27 -13.27 -0.69 16.30
C VAL A 27 -12.87 -0.55 14.83
N SER A 28 -12.93 -1.64 14.06
CA SER A 28 -12.59 -1.64 12.64
C SER A 28 -13.53 -0.76 11.82
N THR A 29 -14.83 -0.78 12.14
CA THR A 29 -15.84 0.07 11.48
C THR A 29 -15.56 1.55 11.71
N VAL A 30 -15.25 1.95 12.96
CA VAL A 30 -14.92 3.35 13.27
C VAL A 30 -13.64 3.79 12.55
N LYS A 31 -12.61 2.95 12.56
CA LYS A 31 -11.35 3.24 11.83
C LYS A 31 -11.60 3.41 10.33
N LEU A 32 -12.40 2.52 9.73
CA LEU A 32 -12.75 2.59 8.30
C LEU A 32 -13.51 3.89 7.99
N GLN A 33 -14.51 4.26 8.79
CA GLN A 33 -15.27 5.51 8.59
C GLN A 33 -14.37 6.74 8.65
N ARG A 34 -13.44 6.79 9.62
CA ARG A 34 -12.47 7.89 9.72
C ARG A 34 -11.54 7.97 8.51
N ALA A 35 -10.98 6.84 8.09
CA ALA A 35 -10.11 6.78 6.92
C ALA A 35 -10.85 7.18 5.63
N LYS A 36 -12.08 6.66 5.44
CA LYS A 36 -12.94 7.02 4.31
C LYS A 36 -13.26 8.51 4.28
N GLY A 37 -13.62 9.11 5.42
CA GLY A 37 -13.91 10.55 5.50
C GLY A 37 -12.69 11.43 5.19
N ARG A 38 -11.46 10.99 5.56
CA ARG A 38 -10.22 11.67 5.17
C ARG A 38 -9.98 11.57 3.66
N ALA A 39 -10.13 10.39 3.09
CA ALA A 39 -9.94 10.15 1.66
C ALA A 39 -10.96 10.95 0.82
N GLU A 40 -12.23 11.01 1.23
CA GLU A 40 -13.27 11.78 0.54
C GLU A 40 -12.98 13.29 0.56
N LYS A 41 -12.45 13.83 1.67
CA LYS A 41 -12.07 15.25 1.76
C LYS A 41 -10.92 15.62 0.83
N SER A 42 -9.96 14.73 0.64
CA SER A 42 -8.80 14.98 -0.23
C SER A 42 -9.09 14.74 -1.72
N LYS A 43 -10.12 13.95 -2.03
CA LYS A 43 -10.42 13.53 -3.40
C LYS A 43 -10.69 14.70 -4.34
N THR A 44 -11.47 15.67 -3.92
CA THR A 44 -11.81 16.88 -4.73
C THR A 44 -10.56 17.68 -5.07
N TYR A 45 -9.69 17.91 -4.07
CA TYR A 45 -8.43 18.61 -4.28
C TYR A 45 -7.54 17.85 -5.27
N PHE A 46 -7.38 16.54 -5.09
CA PHE A 46 -6.59 15.70 -5.98
C PHE A 46 -7.11 15.74 -7.42
N SER A 47 -8.42 15.61 -7.62
CA SER A 47 -9.01 15.68 -8.97
C SER A 47 -8.76 17.03 -9.63
N CYS A 48 -8.99 18.14 -8.93
CA CYS A 48 -8.74 19.47 -9.47
C CYS A 48 -7.27 19.68 -9.82
N MET A 49 -6.35 19.22 -8.95
CA MET A 49 -4.92 19.32 -9.21
C MET A 49 -4.50 18.49 -10.42
N TYR A 50 -4.98 17.25 -10.52
CA TYR A 50 -4.71 16.37 -11.64
C TYR A 50 -5.19 16.96 -12.96
N ASP A 51 -6.44 17.43 -13.02
CA ASP A 51 -7.03 18.05 -14.22
C ASP A 51 -6.27 19.31 -14.62
N THR A 52 -5.84 20.11 -13.65
CA THR A 52 -5.04 21.32 -13.88
C THR A 52 -3.70 20.97 -14.53
N VAL A 53 -2.96 20.03 -13.94
CA VAL A 53 -1.66 19.60 -14.47
C VAL A 53 -1.82 18.97 -15.86
N ALA A 54 -2.81 18.11 -16.05
CA ALA A 54 -3.10 17.50 -17.35
C ALA A 54 -3.43 18.55 -18.43
N SER A 55 -4.24 19.56 -18.08
CA SER A 55 -4.56 20.68 -18.96
C SER A 55 -3.33 21.54 -19.28
N MET A 56 -2.47 21.81 -18.31
CA MET A 56 -1.23 22.53 -18.54
C MET A 56 -0.31 21.79 -19.51
N LEU A 57 -0.11 20.50 -19.28
CA LEU A 57 0.75 19.66 -20.14
C LEU A 57 0.21 19.57 -21.58
N SER A 58 -1.11 19.44 -21.73
CA SER A 58 -1.74 19.38 -23.07
C SER A 58 -1.59 20.67 -23.89
N LYS A 59 -1.46 21.83 -23.21
CA LYS A 59 -1.32 23.15 -23.84
C LYS A 59 0.12 23.63 -24.00
N ALA A 60 1.02 23.09 -23.22
CA ALA A 60 2.41 23.55 -23.16
C ALA A 60 3.27 23.08 -24.36
N GLY A 61 2.75 22.26 -25.24
CA GLY A 61 3.52 21.70 -26.38
C GLY A 61 4.63 20.76 -25.89
N THR A 62 5.80 20.83 -26.49
CA THR A 62 6.94 19.99 -26.09
C THR A 62 7.62 20.58 -24.87
N VAL A 63 7.34 20.00 -23.70
CA VAL A 63 8.00 20.40 -22.44
C VAL A 63 9.20 19.47 -22.22
N ASN A 64 10.38 20.05 -22.22
CA ASN A 64 11.60 19.33 -21.85
C ASN A 64 11.78 19.38 -20.33
N HIS A 65 11.26 18.35 -19.64
CA HIS A 65 11.39 18.21 -18.19
C HIS A 65 11.80 16.78 -17.82
N PRO A 66 12.76 16.58 -16.91
CA PRO A 66 13.27 15.24 -16.56
C PRO A 66 12.18 14.23 -16.20
N PHE A 67 11.11 14.66 -15.53
CA PHE A 67 10.02 13.78 -15.11
C PHE A 67 8.97 13.50 -16.20
N LEU A 68 9.07 14.13 -17.36
CA LEU A 68 8.19 13.88 -18.53
C LEU A 68 8.85 12.99 -19.60
N MET A 69 10.11 12.66 -19.40
CA MET A 69 10.86 11.74 -20.27
C MET A 69 10.96 10.37 -19.62
N ALA A 70 10.90 9.32 -20.41
CA ALA A 70 11.16 7.97 -19.92
C ALA A 70 12.60 7.86 -19.44
N GLY A 71 12.80 7.28 -18.26
CA GLY A 71 14.14 7.01 -17.74
C GLY A 71 14.82 5.90 -18.56
N GLU A 72 16.13 5.97 -18.71
CA GLU A 72 16.92 4.96 -19.45
C GLU A 72 17.10 3.65 -18.67
N SER A 73 16.91 3.69 -17.35
CA SER A 73 17.09 2.52 -16.47
C SER A 73 15.98 1.49 -16.64
N THR A 74 16.33 0.22 -16.69
CA THR A 74 15.36 -0.90 -16.66
C THR A 74 14.76 -1.12 -15.29
N LYS A 75 15.37 -0.56 -14.22
CA LYS A 75 14.89 -0.70 -12.84
C LYS A 75 13.59 0.06 -12.62
N LYS A 76 12.65 -0.59 -11.95
CA LYS A 76 11.33 -0.05 -11.64
C LYS A 76 11.12 0.01 -10.13
N ALA A 77 10.79 1.18 -9.63
CA ALA A 77 10.39 1.35 -8.25
C ALA A 77 8.90 1.05 -8.09
N VAL A 78 8.53 0.20 -7.15
CA VAL A 78 7.13 -0.09 -6.83
C VAL A 78 6.86 0.21 -5.37
N ILE A 79 6.00 1.21 -5.12
CA ILE A 79 5.46 1.48 -3.79
C ILE A 79 4.38 0.43 -3.52
N VAL A 80 4.57 -0.41 -2.51
CA VAL A 80 3.68 -1.54 -2.19
C VAL A 80 2.93 -1.22 -0.90
N ILE A 81 1.62 -0.96 -1.01
CA ILE A 81 0.78 -0.61 0.15
C ILE A 81 0.00 -1.85 0.61
N THR A 82 0.35 -2.34 1.81
CA THR A 82 -0.32 -3.47 2.48
C THR A 82 -0.58 -3.14 3.95
N ALA A 83 -1.17 -4.04 4.72
CA ALA A 83 -1.40 -3.84 6.14
C ALA A 83 -0.25 -4.35 7.02
N ASN A 84 -0.13 -3.82 8.25
CA ASN A 84 0.73 -4.37 9.29
C ASN A 84 0.11 -5.59 9.96
N ARG A 85 -1.22 -5.72 9.92
CA ARG A 85 -1.95 -6.79 10.61
C ARG A 85 -2.61 -7.76 9.63
N GLY A 86 -2.85 -8.99 10.11
CA GLY A 86 -3.64 -9.98 9.38
C GLY A 86 -5.14 -9.77 9.58
N LEU A 87 -5.91 -10.82 9.29
CA LEU A 87 -7.37 -10.84 9.37
C LEU A 87 -8.07 -9.82 8.45
N ALA A 88 -7.43 -9.48 7.33
CA ALA A 88 -7.91 -8.56 6.31
C ALA A 88 -8.39 -9.27 5.03
N GLY A 89 -8.84 -10.53 5.14
CA GLY A 89 -9.25 -11.32 3.98
C GLY A 89 -8.13 -11.42 2.92
N GLY A 90 -8.49 -11.19 1.66
CA GLY A 90 -7.55 -11.24 0.54
C GLY A 90 -6.72 -9.98 0.33
N TYR A 91 -6.90 -8.92 1.11
CA TYR A 91 -6.26 -7.61 0.90
C TYR A 91 -4.74 -7.72 0.64
N ASN A 92 -3.99 -8.24 1.60
CA ASN A 92 -2.54 -8.36 1.47
C ASN A 92 -2.11 -9.35 0.38
N SER A 93 -2.79 -10.49 0.29
CA SER A 93 -2.46 -11.55 -0.68
C SER A 93 -2.74 -11.13 -2.13
N ASN A 94 -3.73 -10.29 -2.37
CA ASN A 94 -4.04 -9.78 -3.71
C ASN A 94 -2.94 -8.86 -4.23
N ILE A 95 -2.40 -7.98 -3.38
CA ILE A 95 -1.25 -7.12 -3.74
C ILE A 95 -0.01 -7.97 -4.06
N VAL A 96 0.29 -8.97 -3.22
CA VAL A 96 1.43 -9.88 -3.49
C VAL A 96 1.24 -10.63 -4.81
N LYS A 97 0.02 -11.10 -5.11
CA LYS A 97 -0.31 -11.73 -6.39
C LYS A 97 -0.18 -10.77 -7.56
N LEU A 98 -0.62 -9.51 -7.40
CA LEU A 98 -0.50 -8.48 -8.43
C LEU A 98 0.97 -8.31 -8.85
N ILE A 99 1.88 -8.17 -7.89
CA ILE A 99 3.31 -8.02 -8.15
C ILE A 99 3.91 -9.31 -8.74
N LYS A 100 3.56 -10.48 -8.19
CA LYS A 100 4.06 -11.76 -8.68
C LYS A 100 3.63 -12.05 -10.12
N ASN A 101 2.43 -11.66 -10.50
CA ASN A 101 1.84 -11.91 -11.82
C ASN A 101 2.06 -10.75 -12.80
N SER A 102 2.82 -9.73 -12.41
CA SER A 102 3.22 -8.66 -13.33
C SER A 102 4.21 -9.20 -14.37
N ASP A 103 4.22 -8.57 -15.56
CA ASP A 103 5.17 -8.91 -16.63
C ASP A 103 6.59 -8.39 -16.36
N PHE A 104 6.83 -7.80 -15.19
CA PHE A 104 8.12 -7.25 -14.81
C PHE A 104 9.08 -8.35 -14.36
N LYS A 105 10.33 -8.25 -14.79
CA LYS A 105 11.39 -9.12 -14.28
C LYS A 105 11.65 -8.79 -12.81
N LYS A 106 11.69 -9.82 -11.99
CA LYS A 106 11.88 -9.70 -10.53
C LYS A 106 13.16 -8.94 -10.16
N GLU A 107 14.23 -9.16 -10.91
CA GLU A 107 15.52 -8.50 -10.76
C GLU A 107 15.51 -7.02 -11.03
N ASP A 108 14.53 -6.52 -11.83
CA ASP A 108 14.37 -5.11 -12.15
C ASP A 108 13.47 -4.37 -11.16
N LEU A 109 12.80 -5.09 -10.24
CA LEU A 109 11.90 -4.51 -9.27
C LEU A 109 12.63 -4.10 -7.97
N LEU A 110 12.47 -2.84 -7.60
CA LEU A 110 12.88 -2.27 -6.31
C LEU A 110 11.61 -1.92 -5.52
N LEU A 111 11.36 -2.65 -4.44
CA LEU A 111 10.11 -2.49 -3.68
C LEU A 111 10.30 -1.53 -2.51
N TYR A 112 9.42 -0.54 -2.43
CA TYR A 112 9.28 0.41 -1.34
C TYR A 112 8.01 0.05 -0.58
N THR A 113 8.14 -0.61 0.57
CA THR A 113 7.00 -1.23 1.24
C THR A 113 6.39 -0.33 2.29
N ILE A 114 5.06 -0.25 2.29
CA ILE A 114 4.23 0.36 3.33
C ILE A 114 3.33 -0.76 3.86
N GLY A 115 3.70 -1.34 4.99
CA GLY A 115 3.00 -2.46 5.60
C GLY A 115 3.80 -3.77 5.62
N THR A 116 3.98 -4.31 6.83
CA THR A 116 4.84 -5.47 7.09
C THR A 116 4.38 -6.74 6.38
N LYS A 117 3.06 -6.92 6.15
CA LYS A 117 2.54 -8.15 5.52
C LYS A 117 2.98 -8.31 4.07
N GLY A 118 3.01 -7.22 3.31
CA GLY A 118 3.53 -7.23 1.93
C GLY A 118 5.05 -7.39 1.92
N ARG A 119 5.75 -6.60 2.75
CA ARG A 119 7.20 -6.69 2.90
C ARG A 119 7.66 -8.13 3.17
N ASP A 120 7.13 -8.75 4.22
CA ASP A 120 7.56 -10.09 4.65
C ASP A 120 7.23 -11.16 3.59
N ALA A 121 6.08 -11.06 2.94
CA ALA A 121 5.68 -12.00 1.90
C ALA A 121 6.58 -11.87 0.64
N LEU A 122 6.84 -10.64 0.19
CA LEU A 122 7.65 -10.38 -1.00
C LEU A 122 9.14 -10.67 -0.75
N ALA A 123 9.64 -10.35 0.44
CA ALA A 123 11.00 -10.71 0.85
C ALA A 123 11.22 -12.24 0.85
N ARG A 124 10.25 -13.03 1.37
CA ARG A 124 10.32 -14.51 1.30
C ARG A 124 10.30 -15.04 -0.14
N LEU A 125 9.64 -14.35 -1.04
CA LEU A 125 9.66 -14.66 -2.47
C LEU A 125 10.95 -14.17 -3.15
N GLY A 126 11.86 -13.53 -2.40
CA GLY A 126 13.18 -13.06 -2.83
C GLY A 126 13.13 -11.80 -3.69
N TYR A 127 12.13 -10.95 -3.55
CA TYR A 127 12.14 -9.61 -4.14
C TYR A 127 13.05 -8.67 -3.34
N THR A 128 13.65 -7.71 -4.01
CA THR A 128 14.51 -6.70 -3.38
C THR A 128 13.66 -5.64 -2.71
N ILE A 129 13.74 -5.54 -1.39
CA ILE A 129 13.13 -4.46 -0.60
C ILE A 129 14.14 -3.32 -0.50
N ALA A 130 13.89 -2.23 -1.22
CA ALA A 130 14.77 -1.06 -1.25
C ALA A 130 14.59 -0.17 -0.01
N ALA A 131 13.36 -0.07 0.49
CA ALA A 131 13.05 0.64 1.74
C ALA A 131 11.74 0.12 2.35
N ASP A 132 11.59 0.31 3.66
CA ASP A 132 10.38 -0.04 4.41
C ASP A 132 9.88 1.16 5.21
N TYR A 133 8.62 1.49 4.99
CA TYR A 133 7.88 2.59 5.62
C TYR A 133 6.64 2.05 6.36
N SER A 134 6.74 0.85 6.94
CA SER A 134 5.59 0.17 7.57
C SER A 134 5.02 0.91 8.78
N GLU A 135 5.80 1.78 9.41
CA GLU A 135 5.37 2.62 10.53
C GLU A 135 4.34 3.69 10.13
N VAL A 136 4.36 4.14 8.88
CA VAL A 136 3.46 5.19 8.36
C VAL A 136 1.99 4.75 8.30
N ILE A 137 1.71 3.43 8.29
CA ILE A 137 0.36 2.92 7.96
C ILE A 137 -0.70 3.22 9.02
N ASP A 138 -0.30 3.38 10.28
CA ASP A 138 -1.27 3.61 11.37
C ASP A 138 -1.79 5.05 11.38
N GLU A 139 -0.94 6.06 11.07
CA GLU A 139 -1.30 7.47 10.94
C GLU A 139 -0.53 8.14 9.79
N PRO A 140 -0.93 7.86 8.53
CA PRO A 140 -0.24 8.44 7.38
C PRO A 140 -0.42 9.97 7.34
N MET A 141 0.71 10.67 7.23
CA MET A 141 0.76 12.13 7.12
C MET A 141 1.25 12.55 5.73
N TYR A 142 0.96 13.78 5.35
CA TYR A 142 1.45 14.37 4.11
C TYR A 142 2.99 14.41 4.06
N SER A 143 3.64 14.66 5.20
CA SER A 143 5.10 14.62 5.34
C SER A 143 5.72 13.29 4.90
N ASP A 144 5.08 12.17 5.26
CA ASP A 144 5.57 10.83 4.92
C ASP A 144 5.49 10.59 3.40
N ALA A 145 4.38 11.00 2.78
CA ALA A 145 4.22 10.92 1.33
C ALA A 145 5.24 11.81 0.61
N MET A 146 5.53 12.99 1.13
CA MET A 146 6.54 13.90 0.59
C MET A 146 7.95 13.31 0.68
N GLU A 147 8.31 12.70 1.81
CA GLU A 147 9.62 12.08 2.00
C GLU A 147 9.82 10.92 1.02
N ILE A 148 8.84 10.02 0.93
CA ILE A 148 8.88 8.88 0.00
C ILE A 148 8.98 9.37 -1.45
N SER A 149 8.14 10.35 -1.82
CA SER A 149 8.13 10.92 -3.17
C SER A 149 9.44 11.58 -3.53
N LYS A 150 9.99 12.41 -2.62
CA LYS A 150 11.27 13.08 -2.83
C LYS A 150 12.39 12.10 -3.09
N LYS A 151 12.50 11.05 -2.27
CA LYS A 151 13.50 10.00 -2.45
C LYS A 151 13.37 9.31 -3.81
N LEU A 152 12.15 8.94 -4.21
CA LEU A 152 11.92 8.29 -5.50
C LEU A 152 12.23 9.21 -6.69
N LEU A 153 11.89 10.49 -6.59
CA LEU A 153 12.21 11.47 -7.62
C LEU A 153 13.71 11.73 -7.74
N GLU A 154 14.45 11.72 -6.63
CA GLU A 154 15.91 11.80 -6.62
C GLU A 154 16.56 10.56 -7.26
N GLU A 155 16.04 9.36 -6.98
CA GLU A 155 16.47 8.11 -7.62
C GLU A 155 16.20 8.12 -9.15
N PHE A 156 15.04 8.63 -9.53
CA PHE A 156 14.66 8.78 -10.94
C PHE A 156 15.55 9.80 -11.66
N ALA A 157 15.72 10.98 -11.10
CA ALA A 157 16.56 12.04 -11.67
C ALA A 157 18.03 11.63 -11.78
N ALA A 158 18.50 10.75 -10.90
CA ALA A 158 19.84 10.18 -10.94
C ALA A 158 19.97 8.99 -11.94
N GLY A 159 18.90 8.61 -12.65
CA GLY A 159 18.90 7.50 -13.61
C GLY A 159 19.01 6.11 -12.97
N ARG A 160 18.83 5.99 -11.65
CA ARG A 160 18.87 4.68 -10.98
C ARG A 160 17.60 3.87 -11.16
N ILE A 161 16.46 4.54 -11.35
CA ILE A 161 15.18 3.94 -11.71
C ILE A 161 14.62 4.63 -12.94
N GLY A 162 13.92 3.87 -13.80
CA GLY A 162 13.32 4.38 -15.04
C GLY A 162 11.82 4.64 -14.94
N GLU A 163 11.14 3.97 -14.01
CA GLU A 163 9.70 4.06 -13.82
C GLU A 163 9.31 3.90 -12.35
N ILE A 164 8.21 4.54 -11.96
CA ILE A 164 7.67 4.48 -10.60
C ILE A 164 6.21 4.03 -10.65
N TYR A 165 5.89 3.00 -9.89
CA TYR A 165 4.55 2.41 -9.78
C TYR A 165 4.04 2.44 -8.34
N VAL A 166 2.72 2.40 -8.19
CA VAL A 166 2.04 2.23 -6.90
C VAL A 166 1.11 1.02 -6.99
N ALA A 167 1.32 0.03 -6.11
CA ALA A 167 0.50 -1.17 -6.00
C ALA A 167 -0.35 -1.11 -4.72
N TYR A 168 -1.66 -1.01 -4.89
CA TYR A 168 -2.65 -0.92 -3.81
C TYR A 168 -3.97 -1.58 -4.22
N THR A 169 -4.93 -1.73 -3.26
CA THR A 169 -6.27 -2.29 -3.49
C THR A 169 -7.34 -1.21 -3.38
#